data_fde6f35dffc6d94428fa056003fca392
#
_entry.id   fde6f35dffc6d94428fa056003fca392
#
_cell.length_a   1.000
_cell.length_b   1.000
_cell.length_c   1.000
_cell.angle_alpha   90.00
_cell.angle_beta   90.00
_cell.angle_gamma   90.00
#
_symmetry.space_group_name_H-M   'P 1'
#
loop_
_entity.id
_entity.type
_entity.pdbx_description
1 polymer ?
#
loop_
_entity_poly.entity_id
_entity_poly.type
_entity_poly.pdbx_seq_one_letter_code
_entity_poly.pdbx_strand_id
1 'polypeptide(L)'
;MAVRELKNFVNGQQVAASSGETSDVINPANAETYAKAAVSNASDVDSAYKAAQKAFEEWSQTTPSERQLALFRIADALEARAEEAADIESENTGKPRSTLVEYEIMPSIDQIRFFAGAAKNLEGRATA
;
A
#
# COMPACT_ATOMS: atom_id res chain seq x y z
N MET A 1 -18.12 -17.21 5.94
CA MET A 1 -16.65 -17.29 5.73
C MET A 1 -15.94 -16.94 7.03
N ALA A 2 -14.71 -17.40 7.26
CA ALA A 2 -13.96 -16.95 8.43
C ALA A 2 -13.62 -15.46 8.26
N VAL A 3 -13.81 -14.67 9.32
CA VAL A 3 -13.48 -13.23 9.34
C VAL A 3 -11.95 -13.09 9.23
N ARG A 4 -11.47 -12.30 8.27
CA ARG A 4 -10.03 -12.09 8.05
C ARG A 4 -9.46 -11.15 9.12
N GLU A 5 -8.21 -11.39 9.56
CA GLU A 5 -7.47 -10.43 10.39
C GLU A 5 -6.56 -9.57 9.52
N LEU A 6 -6.76 -8.25 9.57
CA LEU A 6 -5.92 -7.26 8.91
C LEU A 6 -4.96 -6.66 9.94
N LYS A 7 -3.69 -6.96 9.79
CA LYS A 7 -2.60 -6.52 10.67
C LYS A 7 -1.85 -5.33 10.10
N ASN A 8 -1.14 -4.62 10.95
CA ASN A 8 -0.16 -3.62 10.51
C ASN A 8 0.97 -4.30 9.74
N PHE A 9 1.57 -3.58 8.81
CA PHE A 9 2.78 -4.04 8.11
C PHE A 9 3.95 -3.16 8.52
N VAL A 10 4.87 -3.71 9.31
CA VAL A 10 6.02 -2.97 9.85
C VAL A 10 7.28 -3.79 9.66
N ASN A 11 8.32 -3.18 9.11
CA ASN A 11 9.62 -3.82 8.88
C ASN A 11 9.52 -5.17 8.13
N GLY A 12 8.69 -5.22 7.09
CA GLY A 12 8.50 -6.42 6.27
C GLY A 12 7.63 -7.51 6.90
N GLN A 13 7.01 -7.26 8.05
CA GLN A 13 6.20 -8.24 8.79
C GLN A 13 4.80 -7.74 9.10
N GLN A 14 3.86 -8.67 9.16
CA GLN A 14 2.51 -8.39 9.65
C GLN A 14 2.47 -8.51 11.18
N VAL A 15 2.12 -7.41 11.86
CA VAL A 15 2.07 -7.32 13.33
C VAL A 15 0.69 -6.86 13.80
N ALA A 16 0.18 -7.48 14.86
CA ALA A 16 -1.04 -7.01 15.50
C ALA A 16 -0.81 -5.66 16.21
N ALA A 17 -1.89 -4.93 16.52
CA ALA A 17 -1.81 -3.81 17.44
C ALA A 17 -1.32 -4.27 18.81
N SER A 18 -0.49 -3.48 19.48
CA SER A 18 0.09 -3.82 20.81
C SER A 18 -0.97 -3.98 21.90
N SER A 19 -2.11 -3.30 21.76
CA SER A 19 -3.28 -3.45 22.63
C SER A 19 -4.07 -4.74 22.38
N GLY A 20 -3.91 -5.37 21.20
CA GLY A 20 -4.78 -6.44 20.72
C GLY A 20 -6.16 -5.97 20.27
N GLU A 21 -6.45 -4.65 20.29
CA GLU A 21 -7.73 -4.11 19.86
C GLU A 21 -7.90 -4.21 18.34
N THR A 22 -9.14 -4.51 17.93
CA THR A 22 -9.54 -4.57 16.52
C THR A 22 -10.86 -3.86 16.31
N SER A 23 -11.07 -3.33 15.11
CA SER A 23 -12.36 -2.81 14.64
C SER A 23 -12.90 -3.67 13.51
N ASP A 24 -14.21 -3.76 13.43
CA ASP A 24 -14.87 -4.46 12.34
C ASP A 24 -14.76 -3.67 11.04
N VAL A 25 -14.46 -4.39 9.96
CA VAL A 25 -14.49 -3.87 8.58
C VAL A 25 -15.73 -4.44 7.91
N ILE A 26 -16.61 -3.54 7.50
CA ILE A 26 -17.94 -3.87 6.99
C ILE A 26 -17.94 -3.74 5.48
N ASN A 27 -18.42 -4.77 4.79
CA ASN A 27 -18.68 -4.70 3.35
C ASN A 27 -19.94 -3.84 3.11
N PRO A 28 -19.84 -2.69 2.44
CA PRO A 28 -20.97 -1.80 2.25
C PRO A 28 -22.06 -2.34 1.31
N ALA A 29 -21.76 -3.38 0.54
CA ALA A 29 -22.73 -3.98 -0.38
C ALA A 29 -23.77 -4.87 0.34
N ASN A 30 -23.40 -5.46 1.49
CA ASN A 30 -24.28 -6.38 2.23
C ASN A 30 -24.36 -6.10 3.73
N ALA A 31 -23.63 -5.10 4.23
CA ALA A 31 -23.51 -4.71 5.64
C ALA A 31 -22.96 -5.81 6.57
N GLU A 32 -22.24 -6.80 6.03
CA GLU A 32 -21.62 -7.86 6.82
C GLU A 32 -20.17 -7.53 7.19
N THR A 33 -19.75 -7.91 8.39
CA THR A 33 -18.36 -7.85 8.81
C THR A 33 -17.57 -8.94 8.10
N TYR A 34 -16.61 -8.54 7.24
CA TYR A 34 -15.76 -9.49 6.49
C TYR A 34 -14.33 -9.56 7.03
N ALA A 35 -13.89 -8.56 7.79
CA ALA A 35 -12.57 -8.53 8.38
C ALA A 35 -12.55 -7.78 9.72
N LYS A 36 -11.46 -7.96 10.48
CA LYS A 36 -11.12 -7.16 11.66
C LYS A 36 -9.77 -6.49 11.44
N ALA A 37 -9.73 -5.16 11.52
CA ALA A 37 -8.52 -4.36 11.37
C ALA A 37 -7.91 -4.03 12.73
N ALA A 38 -6.57 -4.05 12.81
CA ALA A 38 -5.85 -3.66 14.01
C ALA A 38 -6.10 -2.18 14.35
N VAL A 39 -6.47 -1.87 15.61
CA VAL A 39 -6.58 -0.51 16.13
C VAL A 39 -5.27 -0.14 16.80
N SER A 40 -4.41 0.56 16.06
CA SER A 40 -3.08 0.95 16.52
C SER A 40 -3.12 2.13 17.49
N ASN A 41 -2.27 2.09 18.49
CA ASN A 41 -2.04 3.18 19.42
C ASN A 41 -0.74 3.95 19.10
N ALA A 42 -0.42 4.96 19.91
CA ALA A 42 0.75 5.81 19.72
C ALA A 42 2.08 5.01 19.73
N SER A 43 2.17 3.94 20.52
CA SER A 43 3.41 3.13 20.57
C SER A 43 3.59 2.28 19.31
N ASP A 44 2.51 1.83 18.68
CA ASP A 44 2.56 1.10 17.40
C ASP A 44 3.03 2.01 16.28
N VAL A 45 2.50 3.25 16.25
CA VAL A 45 2.92 4.29 15.29
C VAL A 45 4.40 4.64 15.48
N ASP A 46 4.85 4.86 16.73
CA ASP A 46 6.25 5.15 17.05
C ASP A 46 7.19 4.01 16.60
N SER A 47 6.77 2.77 16.80
CA SER A 47 7.53 1.59 16.35
C SER A 47 7.65 1.53 14.81
N ALA A 48 6.58 1.86 14.09
CA ALA A 48 6.59 1.93 12.63
C ALA A 48 7.51 3.05 12.13
N TYR A 49 7.46 4.23 12.77
CA TYR A 49 8.36 5.35 12.45
C TYR A 49 9.84 5.00 12.68
N LYS A 50 10.17 4.35 13.78
CA LYS A 50 11.54 3.91 14.06
C LYS A 50 12.05 2.91 13.03
N ALA A 51 11.19 1.97 12.61
CA ALA A 51 11.53 1.02 11.56
C ALA A 51 11.78 1.73 10.21
N ALA A 52 10.93 2.68 9.85
CA ALA A 52 11.09 3.49 8.63
C ALA A 52 12.35 4.36 8.69
N GLN A 53 12.64 5.00 9.82
CA GLN A 53 13.85 5.82 10.03
C GLN A 53 15.12 4.98 9.86
N LYS A 54 15.15 3.78 10.42
CA LYS A 54 16.27 2.86 10.24
C LYS A 54 16.45 2.44 8.79
N ALA A 55 15.36 2.11 8.09
CA ALA A 55 15.42 1.75 6.68
C ALA A 55 15.87 2.92 5.79
N PHE A 56 15.58 4.16 6.19
CA PHE A 56 15.97 5.36 5.46
C PHE A 56 17.48 5.55 5.40
N GLU A 57 18.25 5.06 6.37
CA GLU A 57 19.73 5.14 6.37
C GLU A 57 20.33 4.53 5.09
N GLU A 58 19.82 3.38 4.65
CA GLU A 58 20.21 2.73 3.39
C GLU A 58 19.45 3.29 2.18
N TRP A 59 18.13 3.45 2.31
CA TRP A 59 17.30 3.90 1.20
C TRP A 59 17.66 5.29 0.70
N SER A 60 18.09 6.20 1.58
CA SER A 60 18.52 7.55 1.20
C SER A 60 19.74 7.57 0.29
N GLN A 61 20.55 6.51 0.31
CA GLN A 61 21.77 6.39 -0.51
C GLN A 61 21.51 5.70 -1.87
N THR A 62 20.29 5.22 -2.11
CA THR A 62 19.96 4.58 -3.40
C THR A 62 20.01 5.57 -4.55
N THR A 63 20.47 5.09 -5.70
CA THR A 63 20.50 5.87 -6.93
C THR A 63 19.09 6.07 -7.51
N PRO A 64 18.88 7.09 -8.36
CA PRO A 64 17.63 7.25 -9.11
C PRO A 64 17.23 6.00 -9.91
N SER A 65 18.21 5.27 -10.44
CA SER A 65 17.97 4.02 -11.19
C SER A 65 17.43 2.90 -10.31
N GLU A 66 17.94 2.74 -9.09
CA GLU A 66 17.46 1.75 -8.13
C GLU A 66 16.04 2.07 -7.67
N ARG A 67 15.72 3.35 -7.43
CA ARG A 67 14.37 3.82 -7.08
C ARG A 67 13.39 3.57 -8.23
N GLN A 68 13.79 3.87 -9.46
CA GLN A 68 13.00 3.58 -10.66
C GLN A 68 12.68 2.08 -10.74
N LEU A 69 13.70 1.23 -10.59
CA LEU A 69 13.52 -0.23 -10.67
C LEU A 69 12.60 -0.75 -9.57
N ALA A 70 12.68 -0.20 -8.35
CA ALA A 70 11.78 -0.56 -7.26
C ALA A 70 10.32 -0.24 -7.62
N LEU A 71 10.03 0.93 -8.18
CA LEU A 71 8.69 1.31 -8.61
C LEU A 71 8.18 0.44 -9.76
N PHE A 72 9.01 0.09 -10.74
CA PHE A 72 8.61 -0.86 -11.80
C PHE A 72 8.24 -2.22 -11.24
N ARG A 73 9.02 -2.75 -10.29
CA ARG A 73 8.70 -4.03 -9.63
C ARG A 73 7.38 -3.98 -8.86
N ILE A 74 7.06 -2.83 -8.24
CA ILE A 74 5.77 -2.62 -7.57
C ILE A 74 4.64 -2.63 -8.59
N ALA A 75 4.79 -1.91 -9.71
CA ALA A 75 3.81 -1.86 -10.78
C ALA A 75 3.54 -3.26 -11.38
N ASP A 76 4.61 -4.00 -11.68
CA ASP A 76 4.50 -5.36 -12.25
C ASP A 76 3.84 -6.34 -11.26
N ALA A 77 4.17 -6.25 -9.97
CA ALA A 77 3.56 -7.08 -8.93
C ALA A 77 2.08 -6.75 -8.74
N LEU A 78 1.68 -5.48 -8.84
CA LEU A 78 0.28 -5.06 -8.76
C LEU A 78 -0.49 -5.52 -10.00
N GLU A 79 0.10 -5.37 -11.20
CA GLU A 79 -0.53 -5.82 -12.45
C GLU A 79 -0.78 -7.32 -12.47
N ALA A 80 0.18 -8.11 -12.00
CA ALA A 80 0.03 -9.56 -11.87
C ALA A 80 -1.10 -9.98 -10.93
N ARG A 81 -1.58 -9.07 -10.07
CA ARG A 81 -2.66 -9.28 -9.09
C ARG A 81 -3.82 -8.31 -9.28
N ALA A 82 -4.01 -7.74 -10.48
CA ALA A 82 -5.00 -6.71 -10.73
C ALA A 82 -6.44 -7.15 -10.41
N GLU A 83 -6.80 -8.38 -10.74
CA GLU A 83 -8.11 -8.96 -10.42
C GLU A 83 -8.34 -9.11 -8.91
N GLU A 84 -7.34 -9.59 -8.19
CA GLU A 84 -7.37 -9.69 -6.72
C GLU A 84 -7.49 -8.30 -6.07
N ALA A 85 -6.75 -7.31 -6.57
CA ALA A 85 -6.84 -5.93 -6.09
C ALA A 85 -8.25 -5.36 -6.31
N ALA A 86 -8.86 -5.62 -7.47
CA ALA A 86 -10.23 -5.21 -7.77
C ALA A 86 -11.26 -5.89 -6.84
N ASP A 87 -11.09 -7.17 -6.53
CA ASP A 87 -11.97 -7.89 -5.59
C ASP A 87 -11.90 -7.28 -4.19
N ILE A 88 -10.68 -6.99 -3.70
CA ILE A 88 -10.46 -6.38 -2.38
C ILE A 88 -11.04 -4.96 -2.35
N GLU A 89 -10.80 -4.15 -3.38
CA GLU A 89 -11.31 -2.79 -3.46
C GLU A 89 -12.84 -2.76 -3.50
N SER A 90 -13.46 -3.64 -4.29
CA SER A 90 -14.92 -3.76 -4.37
C SER A 90 -15.53 -4.16 -3.01
N GLU A 91 -14.94 -5.13 -2.32
CA GLU A 91 -15.40 -5.58 -1.01
C GLU A 91 -15.29 -4.49 0.06
N ASN A 92 -14.22 -3.67 -0.02
CA ASN A 92 -13.94 -2.63 0.98
C ASN A 92 -14.73 -1.34 0.74
N THR A 93 -14.94 -0.93 -0.51
CA THR A 93 -15.52 0.38 -0.85
C THR A 93 -16.94 0.30 -1.41
N GLY A 94 -17.37 -0.89 -1.82
CA GLY A 94 -18.65 -1.09 -2.50
C GLY A 94 -18.67 -0.63 -3.96
N LYS A 95 -17.53 -0.28 -4.55
CA LYS A 95 -17.44 0.07 -5.97
C LYS A 95 -17.79 -1.12 -6.86
N PRO A 96 -18.45 -0.90 -8.01
CA PRO A 96 -18.76 -1.97 -8.95
C PRO A 96 -17.48 -2.65 -9.47
N ARG A 97 -17.34 -3.93 -9.19
CA ARG A 97 -16.14 -4.72 -9.54
C ARG A 97 -15.84 -4.69 -11.04
N SER A 98 -16.88 -4.67 -11.87
CA SER A 98 -16.76 -4.69 -13.34
C SER A 98 -15.98 -3.51 -13.94
N THR A 99 -15.87 -2.40 -13.21
CA THR A 99 -15.20 -1.19 -13.68
C THR A 99 -13.83 -0.97 -13.04
N LEU A 100 -13.51 -1.69 -11.95
CA LEU A 100 -12.32 -1.43 -11.15
C LEU A 100 -11.02 -1.73 -11.88
N VAL A 101 -10.91 -2.86 -12.57
CA VAL A 101 -9.66 -3.23 -13.26
C VAL A 101 -9.31 -2.18 -14.31
N GLU A 102 -10.26 -1.86 -15.19
CA GLU A 102 -10.01 -0.97 -16.34
C GLU A 102 -9.86 0.51 -15.93
N TYR A 103 -10.69 1.00 -15.01
CA TYR A 103 -10.77 2.44 -14.73
C TYR A 103 -10.02 2.88 -13.47
N GLU A 104 -9.59 1.97 -12.60
CA GLU A 104 -8.87 2.33 -11.39
C GLU A 104 -7.52 1.60 -11.24
N ILE A 105 -7.50 0.27 -11.34
CA ILE A 105 -6.26 -0.49 -11.08
C ILE A 105 -5.24 -0.28 -12.21
N MET A 106 -5.63 -0.44 -13.47
CA MET A 106 -4.70 -0.26 -14.59
C MET A 106 -4.19 1.18 -14.72
N PRO A 107 -5.02 2.24 -14.59
CA PRO A 107 -4.53 3.61 -14.53
C PRO A 107 -3.59 3.88 -13.35
N SER A 108 -3.83 3.29 -12.18
CA SER A 108 -2.94 3.41 -11.02
C SER A 108 -1.57 2.78 -11.27
N ILE A 109 -1.54 1.61 -11.94
CA ILE A 109 -0.29 0.95 -12.35
C ILE A 109 0.47 1.81 -13.36
N ASP A 110 -0.23 2.41 -14.32
CA ASP A 110 0.38 3.31 -15.31
C ASP A 110 0.98 4.54 -14.65
N GLN A 111 0.30 5.14 -13.67
CA GLN A 111 0.85 6.24 -12.89
C GLN A 111 2.12 5.85 -12.12
N ILE A 112 2.16 4.67 -11.51
CA ILE A 112 3.38 4.19 -10.84
C ILE A 112 4.53 4.09 -11.85
N ARG A 113 4.28 3.55 -13.04
CA ARG A 113 5.27 3.46 -14.13
C ARG A 113 5.72 4.84 -14.61
N PHE A 114 4.80 5.78 -14.74
CA PHE A 114 5.11 7.17 -15.09
C PHE A 114 6.08 7.79 -14.07
N PHE A 115 5.78 7.69 -12.78
CA PHE A 115 6.64 8.22 -11.73
C PHE A 115 7.95 7.44 -11.58
N ALA A 116 7.97 6.14 -11.91
CA ALA A 116 9.21 5.39 -12.05
C ALA A 116 10.13 6.01 -13.11
N GLY A 117 9.58 6.39 -14.26
CA GLY A 117 10.32 7.14 -15.28
C GLY A 117 10.81 8.50 -14.79
N ALA A 118 9.98 9.25 -14.09
CA ALA A 118 10.29 10.56 -13.55
C ALA A 118 11.38 10.54 -12.46
N ALA A 119 11.60 9.42 -11.78
CA ALA A 119 12.61 9.30 -10.72
C ALA A 119 14.04 9.66 -11.20
N LYS A 120 14.34 9.50 -12.49
CA LYS A 120 15.63 9.88 -13.09
C LYS A 120 15.71 11.34 -13.54
N ASN A 121 14.58 12.02 -13.60
CA ASN A 121 14.46 13.37 -14.14
C ASN A 121 14.27 14.42 -13.03
N LEU A 122 14.60 14.08 -11.78
CA LEU A 122 14.52 15.04 -10.69
C LEU A 122 15.66 16.05 -10.80
N GLU A 123 15.31 17.26 -11.26
CA GLU A 123 16.24 18.38 -11.44
C GLU A 123 16.18 19.33 -10.25
N GLY A 124 17.35 19.84 -9.84
CA GLY A 124 17.47 20.97 -8.93
C GLY A 124 17.53 22.29 -9.70
N ARG A 125 16.98 23.37 -9.13
CA ARG A 125 17.16 24.73 -9.64
C ARG A 125 18.13 25.47 -8.72
N ALA A 126 19.21 26.03 -9.29
CA ALA A 126 20.07 26.97 -8.62
C ALA A 126 19.88 28.35 -9.30
N THR A 127 19.55 29.38 -8.52
CA THR A 127 19.54 30.76 -8.98
C THR A 127 20.88 31.38 -8.60
N ALA A 128 21.51 32.06 -9.57
CA ALA A 128 22.71 32.86 -9.33
C ALA A 128 22.34 34.15 -8.58
#